data_88649443f81ee3ef215f98ec9d9bd7d8
#
_entry.id   88649443f81ee3ef215f98ec9d9bd7d8
#
_cell.length_a   1.000
_cell.length_b   1.000
_cell.length_c   1.000
_cell.angle_alpha   90.00
_cell.angle_beta   90.00
_cell.angle_gamma   90.00
#
_symmetry.space_group_name_H-M   'P 1'
#
loop_
_entity.id
_entity.type
_entity.pdbx_description
1 polymer ?
#
loop_
_entity_poly.entity_id
_entity_poly.type
_entity_poly.pdbx_seq_one_letter_code
_entity_poly.pdbx_strand_id
1 'polypeptide(L)'
;MKEQITYDDFDKIDIRVGTVISVKKNEKARKPSLVIEVDFGKEIGIKQSSAQITHYYNEENLKGKQVIGVCNFPEKNIAGVVSQVLILGSIDKEGKVILVHPSQESENGLPIA
;
A
#
# COMPACT_ATOMS: atom_id res chain seq x y z
N MET A 1 0.70 21.91 10.07
CA MET A 1 -0.03 21.56 8.84
C MET A 1 0.84 21.89 7.63
N LYS A 2 0.76 21.05 6.60
CA LYS A 2 1.51 21.25 5.36
C LYS A 2 0.97 22.45 4.58
N GLU A 3 1.75 22.90 3.59
CA GLU A 3 1.33 23.97 2.70
C GLU A 3 0.05 23.62 1.95
N GLN A 4 -0.72 24.63 1.62
CA GLN A 4 -1.91 24.50 0.78
C GLN A 4 -1.51 24.05 -0.62
N ILE A 5 -2.26 23.11 -1.19
CA ILE A 5 -2.09 22.66 -2.57
C ILE A 5 -3.36 22.92 -3.37
N THR A 6 -3.26 22.79 -4.69
CA THR A 6 -4.42 22.88 -5.58
C THR A 6 -5.02 21.49 -5.82
N TYR A 7 -6.26 21.49 -6.33
CA TYR A 7 -6.89 20.24 -6.76
C TYR A 7 -6.08 19.55 -7.86
N ASP A 8 -5.46 20.32 -8.75
CA ASP A 8 -4.60 19.78 -9.81
C ASP A 8 -3.40 19.01 -9.23
N ASP A 9 -2.86 19.47 -8.11
CA ASP A 9 -1.77 18.74 -7.44
C ASP A 9 -2.25 17.37 -6.97
N PHE A 10 -3.43 17.31 -6.39
CA PHE A 10 -4.04 16.04 -5.95
C PHE A 10 -4.31 15.10 -7.14
N ASP A 11 -4.79 15.64 -8.25
CA ASP A 11 -5.12 14.86 -9.44
C ASP A 11 -3.92 14.16 -10.09
N LYS A 12 -2.71 14.58 -9.77
CA LYS A 12 -1.50 13.93 -10.26
C LYS A 12 -1.23 12.61 -9.56
N ILE A 13 -1.86 12.35 -8.41
CA ILE A 13 -1.64 11.15 -7.62
C ILE A 13 -2.66 10.10 -8.03
N ASP A 14 -2.19 8.96 -8.51
CA ASP A 14 -3.07 7.86 -8.90
C ASP A 14 -3.28 6.92 -7.71
N ILE A 15 -4.38 7.11 -6.99
CA ILE A 15 -4.71 6.35 -5.79
C ILE A 15 -5.83 5.37 -6.13
N ARG A 16 -5.61 4.09 -5.85
CA ARG A 16 -6.57 3.02 -6.22
C ARG A 16 -6.85 2.09 -5.05
N VAL A 17 -8.01 1.44 -5.11
CA VAL A 17 -8.39 0.35 -4.23
C VAL A 17 -7.78 -0.95 -4.76
N GLY A 18 -7.24 -1.77 -3.87
CA GLY A 18 -6.78 -3.10 -4.23
C GLY A 18 -7.02 -4.11 -3.12
N THR A 19 -6.91 -5.39 -3.45
CA THR A 19 -7.06 -6.49 -2.51
C THR A 19 -5.72 -7.20 -2.34
N VAL A 20 -5.31 -7.41 -1.10
CA VAL A 20 -4.09 -8.13 -0.79
C VAL A 20 -4.27 -9.61 -1.13
N ILE A 21 -3.42 -10.12 -2.01
CA ILE A 21 -3.49 -11.53 -2.45
C ILE A 21 -2.37 -12.40 -1.89
N SER A 22 -1.25 -11.82 -1.50
CA SER A 22 -0.19 -12.56 -0.82
C SER A 22 0.58 -11.65 0.14
N VAL A 23 1.11 -12.26 1.20
CA VAL A 23 1.91 -11.57 2.21
C VAL A 23 3.04 -12.50 2.63
N LYS A 24 4.27 -11.99 2.60
CA LYS A 24 5.46 -12.72 3.03
C LYS A 24 6.34 -11.82 3.87
N LYS A 25 7.08 -12.39 4.80
CA LYS A 25 8.11 -11.65 5.53
C LYS A 25 9.29 -11.36 4.59
N ASN A 26 9.83 -10.16 4.67
CA ASN A 26 11.08 -9.84 3.98
C ASN A 26 12.26 -10.13 4.91
N GLU A 27 12.85 -11.30 4.75
CA GLU A 27 13.94 -11.76 5.63
C GLU A 27 15.25 -11.02 5.40
N LYS A 28 15.40 -10.32 4.28
CA LYS A 28 16.60 -9.54 3.96
C LYS A 28 16.56 -8.12 4.53
N ALA A 29 15.40 -7.66 4.99
CA ALA A 29 15.27 -6.32 5.53
C ALA A 29 15.88 -6.22 6.93
N ARG A 30 16.56 -5.11 7.21
CA ARG A 30 17.13 -4.85 8.55
C ARG A 30 16.05 -4.66 9.61
N LYS A 31 14.96 -4.00 9.22
CA LYS A 31 13.78 -3.83 10.08
C LYS A 31 12.70 -4.79 9.61
N PRO A 32 11.93 -5.36 10.53
CA PRO A 32 10.84 -6.24 10.14
C PRO A 32 9.93 -5.57 9.11
N SER A 33 9.72 -6.24 7.99
CA SER A 33 8.84 -5.74 6.94
C SER A 33 8.13 -6.90 6.24
N LEU A 34 7.06 -6.58 5.54
CA LEU A 34 6.27 -7.53 4.76
C LEU A 34 6.38 -7.20 3.28
N VAL A 35 6.47 -8.24 2.46
CA VAL A 35 6.31 -8.12 1.01
C VAL A 35 4.87 -8.47 0.69
N ILE A 36 4.14 -7.52 0.15
CA ILE A 36 2.71 -7.61 -0.09
C ILE A 36 2.43 -7.53 -1.58
N GLU A 37 1.67 -8.49 -2.10
CA GLU A 37 1.13 -8.39 -3.46
C GLU A 37 -0.33 -7.96 -3.39
N VAL A 38 -0.69 -6.98 -4.20
CA VAL A 38 -2.03 -6.38 -4.22
C VAL A 38 -2.56 -6.42 -5.63
N ASP A 39 -3.80 -6.88 -5.76
CA ASP A 39 -4.54 -6.88 -7.03
C ASP A 39 -5.32 -5.57 -7.13
N PHE A 40 -4.90 -4.72 -8.07
CA PHE A 40 -5.55 -3.44 -8.36
C PHE A 40 -6.47 -3.50 -9.59
N GLY A 41 -6.90 -4.69 -9.99
CA GLY A 41 -7.78 -4.85 -11.13
C GLY A 41 -7.04 -4.94 -12.47
N LYS A 42 -7.81 -5.06 -13.54
CA LYS A 42 -7.25 -5.33 -14.88
C LYS A 42 -6.38 -4.22 -15.44
N GLU A 43 -6.72 -2.97 -15.16
CA GLU A 43 -5.97 -1.82 -15.69
C GLU A 43 -4.58 -1.71 -15.08
N ILE A 44 -4.51 -1.77 -13.76
CA ILE A 44 -3.24 -1.61 -13.02
C ILE A 44 -2.53 -2.94 -12.87
N GLY A 45 -3.28 -4.00 -12.61
CA GLY A 45 -2.73 -5.34 -12.39
C GLY A 45 -2.27 -5.58 -10.96
N ILE A 46 -1.47 -6.63 -10.81
CA ILE A 46 -0.92 -7.01 -9.51
C ILE A 46 0.40 -6.28 -9.31
N LYS A 47 0.52 -5.61 -8.17
CA LYS A 47 1.71 -4.85 -7.79
C LYS A 47 2.20 -5.32 -6.43
N GLN A 48 3.52 -5.26 -6.22
CA GLN A 48 4.07 -5.59 -4.92
C GLN A 48 4.60 -4.35 -4.20
N SER A 49 4.59 -4.42 -2.88
CA SER A 49 5.07 -3.37 -2.00
C SER A 49 5.87 -4.00 -0.87
N SER A 50 6.95 -3.35 -0.46
CA SER A 50 7.64 -3.65 0.78
C SER A 50 7.20 -2.63 1.83
N ALA A 51 6.68 -3.11 2.95
CA ALA A 51 6.09 -2.22 3.96
C ALA A 51 6.49 -2.62 5.38
N GLN A 52 6.89 -1.62 6.18
CA GLN A 52 7.24 -1.81 7.59
C GLN A 52 5.97 -1.69 8.43
N ILE A 53 5.11 -2.71 8.36
CA ILE A 53 3.80 -2.70 9.00
C ILE A 53 3.59 -3.91 9.91
N THR A 54 4.67 -4.49 10.42
CA THR A 54 4.62 -5.74 11.18
C THR A 54 4.04 -5.61 12.59
N HIS A 55 3.79 -4.40 13.07
CA HIS A 55 3.26 -4.23 14.43
C HIS A 55 1.85 -4.79 14.58
N TYR A 56 0.96 -4.51 13.62
CA TYR A 56 -0.43 -4.97 13.65
C TYR A 56 -0.76 -6.04 12.61
N TYR A 57 0.11 -6.27 11.62
CA TYR A 57 -0.19 -7.13 10.48
C TYR A 57 0.78 -8.27 10.34
N ASN A 58 0.28 -9.39 9.84
CA ASN A 58 1.05 -10.59 9.54
C ASN A 58 0.47 -11.24 8.27
N GLU A 59 1.01 -12.40 7.93
CA GLU A 59 0.60 -13.13 6.73
C GLU A 59 -0.89 -13.54 6.77
N GLU A 60 -1.42 -13.80 7.97
CA GLU A 60 -2.78 -14.31 8.12
C GLU A 60 -3.84 -13.21 8.15
N ASN A 61 -3.58 -12.11 8.88
CA ASN A 61 -4.60 -11.10 9.10
C ASN A 61 -4.69 -10.04 8.00
N LEU A 62 -3.77 -10.05 7.05
CA LEU A 62 -3.76 -9.06 5.98
C LEU A 62 -4.26 -9.62 4.64
N LYS A 63 -4.00 -10.89 4.37
CA LYS A 63 -4.43 -11.53 3.12
C LYS A 63 -5.95 -11.47 2.97
N GLY A 64 -6.41 -11.06 1.79
CA GLY A 64 -7.83 -10.90 1.49
C GLY A 64 -8.42 -9.56 1.88
N LYS A 65 -7.67 -8.72 2.58
CA LYS A 65 -8.14 -7.38 2.97
C LYS A 65 -7.95 -6.39 1.84
N GLN A 66 -8.84 -5.40 1.76
CA GLN A 66 -8.66 -4.30 0.83
C GLN A 66 -7.76 -3.22 1.43
N VAL A 67 -7.01 -2.57 0.58
CA VAL A 67 -6.08 -1.49 0.91
C VAL A 67 -6.22 -0.37 -0.11
N ILE A 68 -5.61 0.77 0.22
CA ILE A 68 -5.54 1.93 -0.67
C ILE A 68 -4.08 2.15 -1.00
N GLY A 69 -3.76 2.26 -2.29
CA GLY A 69 -2.38 2.44 -2.72
C GLY A 69 -2.19 3.55 -3.73
N VAL A 70 -1.04 4.20 -3.67
CA VAL A 70 -0.58 5.14 -4.69
C VAL A 70 0.17 4.34 -5.75
N CYS A 71 -0.34 4.35 -6.98
CA CYS A 71 0.10 3.44 -8.03
C CYS A 71 1.06 4.06 -9.06
N ASN A 72 1.30 5.35 -9.01
CA ASN A 72 2.11 6.03 -10.02
C ASN A 72 3.43 6.60 -9.52
N PHE A 73 4.01 6.06 -8.45
CA PHE A 73 5.39 6.30 -8.11
C PHE A 73 6.32 5.44 -8.97
N PRO A 74 7.54 5.92 -9.24
CA PRO A 74 8.58 5.05 -9.82
C PRO A 74 8.84 3.85 -8.91
N GLU A 75 9.23 2.74 -9.50
CA GLU A 75 9.65 1.56 -8.73
C GLU A 75 10.88 1.86 -7.89
N LYS A 76 10.95 1.26 -6.71
CA LYS A 76 12.06 1.44 -5.78
C LYS A 76 12.48 0.09 -5.23
N ASN A 77 13.78 -0.20 -5.27
CA ASN A 77 14.32 -1.41 -4.64
C ASN A 77 14.50 -1.16 -3.14
N ILE A 78 13.83 -1.96 -2.33
CA ILE A 78 13.89 -1.88 -0.87
C ILE A 78 14.28 -3.26 -0.35
N ALA A 79 15.51 -3.37 0.17
CA ALA A 79 16.04 -4.62 0.74
C ALA A 79 15.85 -5.83 -0.21
N GLY A 80 16.16 -5.64 -1.50
CA GLY A 80 16.07 -6.68 -2.52
C GLY A 80 14.68 -6.90 -3.10
N VAL A 81 13.69 -6.11 -2.68
CA VAL A 81 12.31 -6.18 -3.19
C VAL A 81 12.01 -4.93 -4.01
N VAL A 82 11.50 -5.13 -5.22
CA VAL A 82 11.05 -4.02 -6.05
C VAL A 82 9.66 -3.60 -5.57
N SER A 83 9.61 -2.43 -4.91
CA SER A 83 8.35 -1.87 -4.43
C SER A 83 7.74 -0.99 -5.52
N GLN A 84 6.53 -1.32 -5.94
CA GLN A 84 5.86 -0.70 -7.09
C GLN A 84 4.70 0.21 -6.69
N VAL A 85 4.27 0.12 -5.44
CA VAL A 85 3.10 0.83 -4.96
C VAL A 85 3.32 1.23 -3.51
N LEU A 86 2.78 2.38 -3.11
CA LEU A 86 2.78 2.80 -1.72
C LEU A 86 1.41 2.49 -1.11
N ILE A 87 1.37 1.57 -0.16
CA ILE A 87 0.15 1.26 0.61
C ILE A 87 -0.02 2.33 1.68
N LEU A 88 -1.20 2.93 1.74
CA LEU A 88 -1.46 4.06 2.64
C LEU A 88 -1.91 3.59 4.02
N GLY A 89 -1.46 4.30 5.03
CA GLY A 89 -1.86 4.05 6.42
C GLY A 89 -1.55 5.24 7.30
N SER A 90 -2.19 5.28 8.46
CA SER A 90 -1.82 6.24 9.51
C SER A 90 -0.55 5.75 10.20
N ILE A 91 0.31 6.69 10.55
CA ILE A 91 1.58 6.39 11.26
C ILE A 91 1.58 7.18 12.55
N ASP A 92 1.72 6.49 13.69
CA ASP A 92 1.81 7.16 14.97
C ASP A 92 3.26 7.58 15.28
N LYS A 93 3.46 8.19 16.46
CA LYS A 93 4.78 8.69 16.86
C LYS A 93 5.83 7.59 17.03
N GLU A 94 5.41 6.36 17.25
CA GLU A 94 6.30 5.21 17.40
C GLU A 94 6.55 4.48 16.08
N GLY A 95 5.95 4.95 14.98
CA GLY A 95 6.07 4.33 13.67
C GLY A 95 5.11 3.17 13.42
N LYS A 96 4.12 2.98 14.30
CA LYS A 96 3.11 1.93 14.12
C LYS A 96 2.09 2.38 13.06
N VAL A 97 1.79 1.49 12.14
CA VAL A 97 0.95 1.81 10.98
C VAL A 97 -0.37 1.07 11.06
N ILE A 98 -1.46 1.81 10.87
CA ILE A 98 -2.80 1.24 10.67
C ILE A 98 -3.22 1.58 9.24
N LEU A 99 -3.50 0.56 8.45
CA LEU A 99 -3.79 0.73 7.02
C LEU A 99 -5.16 1.36 6.79
N VAL A 100 -5.23 2.17 5.75
CA VAL A 100 -6.48 2.76 5.28
C VAL A 100 -7.17 1.75 4.37
N HIS A 101 -8.47 1.60 4.51
CA HIS A 101 -9.26 0.74 3.63
C HIS A 101 -10.66 1.34 3.42
N PRO A 102 -11.36 0.95 2.34
CA PRO A 102 -12.73 1.41 2.16
C PRO A 102 -13.63 0.82 3.26
N SER A 103 -14.64 1.58 3.68
CA SER A 103 -15.56 1.13 4.74
C SER A 103 -16.47 -0.02 4.31
N GLN A 104 -16.60 -0.22 3.02
CA GLN A 104 -17.35 -1.33 2.41
C GLN A 104 -16.52 -1.93 1.30
N GLU A 105 -16.81 -3.16 0.91
CA GLU A 105 -16.13 -3.78 -0.21
C GLU A 105 -16.28 -2.92 -1.46
N SER A 106 -15.17 -2.67 -2.13
CA SER A 106 -15.10 -1.84 -3.32
C SER A 106 -14.45 -2.63 -4.45
N GLU A 107 -14.78 -2.30 -5.69
CA GLU A 107 -14.16 -2.94 -6.84
C GLU A 107 -12.68 -2.59 -6.92
N ASN A 108 -11.84 -3.60 -7.17
CA ASN A 108 -10.40 -3.38 -7.33
C ASN A 108 -10.13 -2.48 -8.53
N GLY A 109 -9.25 -1.50 -8.34
CA GLY A 109 -8.85 -0.57 -9.38
C GLY A 109 -9.68 0.71 -9.43
N LEU A 110 -10.72 0.85 -8.60
CA LEU A 110 -11.45 2.11 -8.55
C LEU A 110 -10.56 3.23 -8.01
N PRO A 111 -10.59 4.41 -8.63
CA PRO A 111 -9.80 5.54 -8.16
C PRO A 111 -10.39 6.14 -6.89
N ILE A 112 -9.51 6.72 -6.10
CA ILE A 112 -9.86 7.51 -4.93
C ILE A 112 -9.87 8.98 -5.34
N ALA A 113 -10.95 9.65 -5.03
CA ALA A 113 -11.12 11.05 -5.39
C ALA A 113 -11.35 11.94 -4.17
#